data_254d2e0143569c17b57ac998e1144799
#
_entry.id   254d2e0143569c17b57ac998e1144799
#
_cell.length_a   1.000
_cell.length_b   1.000
_cell.length_c   1.000
_cell.angle_alpha   90.00
_cell.angle_beta   90.00
_cell.angle_gamma   90.00
#
_symmetry.space_group_name_H-M   'P 1'
#
loop_
_entity.id
_entity.type
_entity.pdbx_description
1 polymer ?
#
loop_
_entity_poly.entity_id
_entity_poly.type
_entity_poly.pdbx_seq_one_letter_code
_entity_poly.pdbx_strand_id
1 'polypeptide(L)'
;VKRMVFSQAWEGKGYSEIAEQAGYDPDYIKGVAANLWQSLSGVLDEKVTKKNFRALLRQKFSIQKSFIDKTELNLQQHLASVSSVETKKILYKPKAIDWGEAIDVSVFYGRSQELNQLQQYIIADGCRLIALLGMGGMGKTAVAAKVATQLQSEFDYIIWRSLRHSPPLKIILRELVSFFSYQECTQGELSKLVECLRQSRCLIILDGVETILKAGCTGYYRSG
;
A
#
# COMPACT_ATOMS: atom_id res chain seq x y z
N VAL A 1 -0.29 -12.34 -11.24
CA VAL A 1 -1.39 -13.23 -11.62
C VAL A 1 -2.54 -13.17 -10.62
N LYS A 2 -2.35 -13.34 -9.28
CA LYS A 2 -3.45 -13.30 -8.27
C LYS A 2 -4.26 -12.00 -8.33
N ARG A 3 -3.61 -10.82 -8.40
CA ARG A 3 -4.26 -9.51 -8.50
C ARG A 3 -5.11 -9.38 -9.78
N MET A 4 -4.58 -9.84 -10.90
CA MET A 4 -5.29 -9.86 -12.18
C MET A 4 -6.53 -10.77 -12.13
N VAL A 5 -6.37 -11.99 -11.59
CA VAL A 5 -7.50 -12.93 -11.41
C VAL A 5 -8.59 -12.32 -10.51
N PHE A 6 -8.20 -11.65 -9.43
CA PHE A 6 -9.14 -10.96 -8.55
C PHE A 6 -9.90 -9.83 -9.26
N SER A 7 -9.17 -8.93 -9.95
CA SER A 7 -9.75 -7.79 -10.66
C SER A 7 -10.73 -8.24 -11.74
N GLN A 8 -10.32 -9.18 -12.59
CA GLN A 8 -11.17 -9.65 -13.68
C GLN A 8 -12.35 -10.51 -13.17
N ALA A 9 -12.17 -11.27 -12.08
CA ALA A 9 -13.27 -11.92 -11.39
C ALA A 9 -14.24 -10.90 -10.78
N TRP A 10 -13.75 -9.76 -10.29
CA TRP A 10 -14.57 -8.63 -9.82
C TRP A 10 -15.40 -8.03 -10.96
N GLU A 11 -14.90 -7.98 -12.17
CA GLU A 11 -15.63 -7.55 -13.37
C GLU A 11 -16.64 -8.61 -13.87
N GLY A 12 -16.60 -9.84 -13.36
CA GLY A 12 -17.53 -10.91 -13.72
C GLY A 12 -17.01 -11.94 -14.69
N LYS A 13 -15.78 -11.77 -15.18
CA LYS A 13 -15.21 -12.65 -16.20
C LYS A 13 -15.05 -14.10 -15.75
N GLY A 14 -15.21 -15.03 -16.68
CA GLY A 14 -14.95 -16.46 -16.50
C GLY A 14 -13.46 -16.76 -16.38
N TYR A 15 -13.09 -17.89 -15.77
CA TYR A 15 -11.66 -18.28 -15.71
C TYR A 15 -11.06 -18.57 -17.08
N SER A 16 -11.84 -19.14 -18.01
CA SER A 16 -11.39 -19.37 -19.38
C SER A 16 -11.14 -18.06 -20.12
N GLU A 17 -12.01 -17.08 -19.94
CA GLU A 17 -11.85 -15.73 -20.51
C GLU A 17 -10.66 -14.99 -19.92
N ILE A 18 -10.45 -15.12 -18.59
CA ILE A 18 -9.27 -14.55 -17.91
C ILE A 18 -7.98 -15.18 -18.46
N ALA A 19 -7.98 -16.50 -18.67
CA ALA A 19 -6.83 -17.24 -19.19
C ALA A 19 -6.49 -16.81 -20.62
N GLU A 20 -7.49 -16.74 -21.49
CA GLU A 20 -7.34 -16.32 -22.89
C GLU A 20 -6.78 -14.91 -23.01
N GLN A 21 -7.35 -13.93 -22.28
CA GLN A 21 -6.90 -12.54 -22.31
C GLN A 21 -5.48 -12.34 -21.76
N ALA A 22 -5.07 -13.20 -20.84
CA ALA A 22 -3.78 -13.10 -20.18
C ALA A 22 -2.70 -14.03 -20.77
N GLY A 23 -3.04 -14.86 -21.73
CA GLY A 23 -2.12 -15.82 -22.35
C GLY A 23 -1.70 -16.96 -21.41
N TYR A 24 -2.56 -17.36 -20.48
CA TYR A 24 -2.33 -18.46 -19.54
C TYR A 24 -3.23 -19.65 -19.81
N ASP A 25 -2.79 -20.82 -19.34
CA ASP A 25 -3.63 -22.02 -19.34
C ASP A 25 -4.83 -21.85 -18.39
N PRO A 26 -6.06 -22.26 -18.81
CA PRO A 26 -7.26 -22.16 -18.00
C PRO A 26 -7.18 -22.89 -16.65
N ASP A 27 -6.52 -24.04 -16.58
CA ASP A 27 -6.39 -24.80 -15.33
C ASP A 27 -5.38 -24.17 -14.39
N TYR A 28 -4.35 -23.53 -14.93
CA TYR A 28 -3.45 -22.70 -14.14
C TYR A 28 -4.20 -21.53 -13.48
N ILE A 29 -5.05 -20.81 -14.23
CA ILE A 29 -5.86 -19.71 -13.67
C ILE A 29 -6.86 -20.21 -12.63
N LYS A 30 -7.48 -21.37 -12.82
CA LYS A 30 -8.34 -22.02 -11.80
C LYS A 30 -7.57 -22.34 -10.52
N GLY A 31 -6.34 -22.86 -10.62
CA GLY A 31 -5.47 -23.14 -9.49
C GLY A 31 -5.10 -21.89 -8.71
N VAL A 32 -4.71 -20.82 -9.41
CA VAL A 32 -4.42 -19.51 -8.81
C VAL A 32 -5.65 -18.94 -8.11
N ALA A 33 -6.82 -19.05 -8.73
CA ALA A 33 -8.08 -18.60 -8.16
C ALA A 33 -8.47 -19.40 -6.90
N ALA A 34 -8.31 -20.72 -6.92
CA ALA A 34 -8.58 -21.56 -5.74
C ALA A 34 -7.72 -21.14 -4.54
N ASN A 35 -6.42 -20.96 -4.73
CA ASN A 35 -5.51 -20.46 -3.70
C ASN A 35 -5.88 -19.05 -3.21
N LEU A 36 -6.35 -18.18 -4.11
CA LEU A 36 -6.80 -16.83 -3.77
C LEU A 36 -8.04 -16.87 -2.87
N TRP A 37 -9.04 -17.66 -3.25
CA TRP A 37 -10.28 -17.79 -2.46
C TRP A 37 -10.03 -18.46 -1.11
N GLN A 38 -9.12 -19.42 -1.04
CA GLN A 38 -8.72 -20.05 0.21
C GLN A 38 -8.03 -19.04 1.14
N SER A 39 -7.11 -18.22 0.63
CA SER A 39 -6.45 -17.17 1.40
C SER A 39 -7.46 -16.15 1.92
N LEU A 40 -8.42 -15.72 1.10
CA LEU A 40 -9.48 -14.80 1.51
C LEU A 40 -10.42 -15.43 2.54
N SER A 41 -10.70 -16.73 2.44
CA SER A 41 -11.51 -17.45 3.44
C SER A 41 -10.84 -17.44 4.81
N GLY A 42 -9.52 -17.60 4.88
CA GLY A 42 -8.78 -17.52 6.14
C GLY A 42 -8.77 -16.13 6.77
N VAL A 43 -8.74 -15.08 5.96
CA VAL A 43 -8.74 -13.68 6.44
C VAL A 43 -10.14 -13.23 6.88
N LEU A 44 -11.18 -13.66 6.17
CA LEU A 44 -12.57 -13.22 6.43
C LEU A 44 -13.30 -14.13 7.43
N ASP A 45 -12.68 -15.25 7.83
CA ASP A 45 -13.27 -16.30 8.66
C ASP A 45 -14.61 -16.81 8.12
N GLU A 46 -14.73 -16.83 6.78
CA GLU A 46 -15.91 -17.27 6.06
C GLU A 46 -15.51 -17.94 4.74
N LYS A 47 -16.26 -18.95 4.29
CA LYS A 47 -15.99 -19.63 3.02
C LYS A 47 -16.19 -18.68 1.83
N VAL A 48 -15.07 -18.24 1.24
CA VAL A 48 -15.06 -17.38 0.06
C VAL A 48 -15.01 -18.20 -1.22
N THR A 49 -15.82 -17.82 -2.18
CA THR A 49 -15.87 -18.42 -3.52
C THR A 49 -16.03 -17.33 -4.57
N LYS A 50 -15.78 -17.65 -5.85
CA LYS A 50 -16.03 -16.71 -6.95
C LYS A 50 -17.47 -16.15 -6.96
N LYS A 51 -18.44 -16.91 -6.48
CA LYS A 51 -19.86 -16.50 -6.48
C LYS A 51 -20.21 -15.51 -5.37
N ASN A 52 -19.61 -15.64 -4.18
CA ASN A 52 -19.99 -14.87 -2.99
C ASN A 52 -18.99 -13.78 -2.58
N PHE A 53 -17.75 -13.80 -3.10
CA PHE A 53 -16.71 -12.88 -2.62
C PHE A 53 -17.08 -11.39 -2.73
N ARG A 54 -17.80 -10.97 -3.78
CA ARG A 54 -18.26 -9.59 -3.94
C ARG A 54 -19.25 -9.18 -2.85
N ALA A 55 -20.22 -10.06 -2.53
CA ALA A 55 -21.22 -9.81 -1.52
C ALA A 55 -20.58 -9.75 -0.13
N LEU A 56 -19.69 -10.70 0.20
CA LEU A 56 -18.96 -10.76 1.45
C LEU A 56 -18.07 -9.52 1.66
N LEU A 57 -17.31 -9.13 0.65
CA LEU A 57 -16.48 -7.94 0.74
C LEU A 57 -17.33 -6.68 0.90
N ARG A 58 -18.39 -6.50 0.13
CA ARG A 58 -19.31 -5.37 0.30
C ARG A 58 -19.92 -5.32 1.70
N GLN A 59 -20.35 -6.45 2.23
CA GLN A 59 -20.91 -6.54 3.57
C GLN A 59 -19.90 -6.16 4.65
N LYS A 60 -18.68 -6.73 4.60
CA LYS A 60 -17.59 -6.41 5.56
C LYS A 60 -17.17 -4.94 5.49
N PHE A 61 -17.04 -4.37 4.28
CA PHE A 61 -16.74 -2.95 4.09
C PHE A 61 -17.89 -2.03 4.51
N SER A 62 -19.15 -2.42 4.29
CA SER A 62 -20.32 -1.64 4.75
C SER A 62 -20.44 -1.63 6.27
N ILE A 63 -20.15 -2.74 6.94
CA ILE A 63 -20.11 -2.82 8.40
C ILE A 63 -18.99 -1.91 8.95
N GLN A 64 -17.82 -1.90 8.32
CA GLN A 64 -16.71 -1.04 8.74
C GLN A 64 -17.06 0.45 8.54
N LYS A 65 -17.73 0.81 7.44
CA LYS A 65 -18.22 2.16 7.19
C LYS A 65 -19.29 2.58 8.20
N SER A 66 -20.27 1.71 8.52
CA SER A 66 -21.31 2.00 9.51
C SER A 66 -20.77 2.11 10.95
N PHE A 67 -19.67 1.45 11.27
CA PHE A 67 -18.97 1.60 12.55
C PHE A 67 -18.27 2.97 12.65
N ILE A 68 -17.63 3.39 11.56
CA ILE A 68 -16.98 4.71 11.45
C ILE A 68 -18.05 5.82 11.57
N ASP A 69 -19.16 5.72 10.80
CA ASP A 69 -20.25 6.69 10.82
C ASP A 69 -20.92 6.79 12.21
N LYS A 70 -21.10 5.66 12.93
CA LYS A 70 -21.63 5.66 14.31
C LYS A 70 -20.67 6.25 15.33
N THR A 71 -19.37 6.04 15.14
CA THR A 71 -18.34 6.63 16.02
C THR A 71 -18.25 8.13 15.80
N GLU A 72 -18.36 8.61 14.56
CA GLU A 72 -18.43 10.03 14.24
C GLU A 72 -19.70 10.70 14.80
N LEU A 73 -20.85 10.02 14.71
CA LEU A 73 -22.11 10.56 15.26
C LEU A 73 -22.08 10.68 16.80
N ASN A 74 -21.52 9.69 17.48
CA ASN A 74 -21.33 9.73 18.95
C ASN A 74 -20.31 10.79 19.37
N LEU A 75 -19.22 10.99 18.61
CA LEU A 75 -18.26 12.07 18.86
C LEU A 75 -18.91 13.44 18.65
N GLN A 76 -19.73 13.63 17.61
CA GLN A 76 -20.44 14.88 17.36
C GLN A 76 -21.45 15.21 18.46
N GLN A 77 -22.15 14.22 19.01
CA GLN A 77 -23.07 14.42 20.14
C GLN A 77 -22.34 14.75 21.45
N HIS A 78 -21.16 14.19 21.68
CA HIS A 78 -20.33 14.54 22.86
C HIS A 78 -19.67 15.90 22.73
N LEU A 79 -19.30 16.34 21.52
CA LEU A 79 -18.71 17.66 21.26
C LEU A 79 -19.74 18.80 21.28
N ALA A 80 -21.00 18.52 21.01
CA ALA A 80 -22.09 19.52 21.09
C ALA A 80 -22.44 19.94 22.52
N SER A 81 -21.99 19.18 23.54
CA SER A 81 -22.23 19.48 24.96
C SER A 81 -21.12 20.32 25.62
N VAL A 82 -20.03 20.62 24.92
CA VAL A 82 -18.92 21.46 25.42
C VAL A 82 -18.84 22.72 24.56
N SER A 83 -19.57 23.75 25.00
CA SER A 83 -19.62 25.04 24.31
C SER A 83 -18.32 25.85 24.45
N SER A 84 -17.99 26.52 23.33
CA SER A 84 -17.14 27.72 23.21
C SER A 84 -15.65 27.61 23.55
N VAL A 85 -14.90 26.93 22.66
CA VAL A 85 -13.54 27.32 22.29
C VAL A 85 -13.39 27.01 20.79
N GLU A 86 -12.83 27.94 20.02
CA GLU A 86 -12.62 27.82 18.57
C GLU A 86 -11.93 26.50 18.23
N THR A 87 -12.72 25.48 17.88
CA THR A 87 -12.22 24.16 17.50
C THR A 87 -11.83 24.26 16.04
N LYS A 88 -10.54 24.48 15.78
CA LYS A 88 -9.93 24.08 14.51
C LYS A 88 -10.38 22.65 14.25
N LYS A 89 -11.22 22.47 13.24
CA LYS A 89 -11.74 21.18 12.79
C LYS A 89 -10.53 20.31 12.38
N ILE A 90 -10.03 19.51 13.31
CA ILE A 90 -9.01 18.51 13.02
C ILE A 90 -9.75 17.44 12.24
N LEU A 91 -9.67 17.51 10.91
CA LEU A 91 -10.06 16.43 10.01
C LEU A 91 -9.14 15.25 10.34
N TYR A 92 -9.63 14.30 11.14
CA TYR A 92 -8.96 13.04 11.38
C TYR A 92 -8.93 12.27 10.06
N LYS A 93 -7.83 12.36 9.33
CA LYS A 93 -7.58 11.51 8.16
C LYS A 93 -7.23 10.12 8.68
N PRO A 94 -7.98 9.07 8.29
CA PRO A 94 -7.62 7.71 8.68
C PRO A 94 -6.23 7.39 8.14
N LYS A 95 -5.38 6.76 8.97
CA LYS A 95 -4.07 6.26 8.54
C LYS A 95 -4.27 5.22 7.45
N ALA A 96 -3.65 5.42 6.30
CA ALA A 96 -3.69 4.48 5.20
C ALA A 96 -2.31 3.85 4.99
N ILE A 97 -2.28 2.53 4.91
CA ILE A 97 -1.07 1.75 4.68
C ILE A 97 -1.30 0.82 3.50
N ASP A 98 -0.40 0.88 2.51
CA ASP A 98 -0.38 -0.04 1.37
C ASP A 98 1.00 -0.71 1.29
N TRP A 99 1.06 -1.95 1.75
CA TRP A 99 2.28 -2.74 1.73
C TRP A 99 2.65 -3.28 0.35
N GLY A 100 1.74 -3.23 -0.63
CA GLY A 100 2.00 -3.70 -2.00
C GLY A 100 2.65 -5.07 -2.05
N GLU A 101 3.90 -5.14 -2.53
CA GLU A 101 4.71 -6.35 -2.64
C GLU A 101 5.76 -6.47 -1.52
N ALA A 102 5.61 -5.75 -0.41
CA ALA A 102 6.53 -5.86 0.73
C ALA A 102 6.57 -7.30 1.25
N ILE A 103 7.76 -7.73 1.66
CA ILE A 103 7.94 -9.07 2.23
C ILE A 103 7.42 -9.10 3.67
N ASP A 104 6.98 -10.26 4.11
CA ASP A 104 6.65 -10.52 5.51
C ASP A 104 7.93 -10.52 6.38
N VAL A 105 7.91 -9.72 7.45
CA VAL A 105 9.00 -9.57 8.42
C VAL A 105 8.54 -9.88 9.86
N SER A 106 7.48 -10.68 10.01
CA SER A 106 7.02 -11.18 11.30
C SER A 106 8.13 -11.93 12.03
N VAL A 107 8.88 -12.74 11.30
CA VAL A 107 10.11 -13.40 11.76
C VAL A 107 11.31 -12.63 11.22
N PHE A 108 12.02 -11.91 12.11
CA PHE A 108 13.17 -11.11 11.74
C PHE A 108 14.23 -11.16 12.87
N TYR A 109 15.46 -11.53 12.54
CA TYR A 109 16.54 -11.70 13.49
C TYR A 109 17.71 -10.77 13.20
N GLY A 110 18.33 -10.27 14.28
CA GLY A 110 19.51 -9.41 14.22
C GLY A 110 19.24 -8.01 13.67
N ARG A 111 20.27 -7.36 13.20
CA ARG A 111 20.24 -6.00 12.60
C ARG A 111 19.68 -4.90 13.52
N SER A 112 19.76 -5.09 14.84
CA SER A 112 19.19 -4.13 15.80
C SER A 112 19.87 -2.76 15.71
N GLN A 113 21.16 -2.73 15.43
CA GLN A 113 21.91 -1.47 15.28
C GLN A 113 21.45 -0.71 14.05
N GLU A 114 21.31 -1.37 12.90
CA GLU A 114 20.86 -0.77 11.66
C GLU A 114 19.41 -0.29 11.77
N LEU A 115 18.52 -1.05 12.42
CA LEU A 115 17.15 -0.65 12.67
C LEU A 115 17.09 0.61 13.56
N ASN A 116 17.83 0.64 14.66
CA ASN A 116 17.89 1.79 15.56
C ASN A 116 18.43 3.04 14.85
N GLN A 117 19.47 2.88 14.03
CA GLN A 117 20.05 3.97 13.26
C GLN A 117 19.07 4.53 12.23
N LEU A 118 18.32 3.65 11.53
CA LEU A 118 17.29 4.08 10.59
C LEU A 118 16.14 4.80 11.29
N GLN A 119 15.71 4.31 12.45
CA GLN A 119 14.70 4.99 13.26
C GLN A 119 15.18 6.38 13.69
N GLN A 120 16.42 6.51 14.12
CA GLN A 120 17.01 7.80 14.45
C GLN A 120 16.99 8.74 13.26
N TYR A 121 17.48 8.30 12.09
CA TYR A 121 17.47 9.14 10.87
C TYR A 121 16.04 9.58 10.47
N ILE A 122 15.06 8.67 10.56
CA ILE A 122 13.69 8.95 10.13
C ILE A 122 12.98 9.87 11.12
N ILE A 123 13.09 9.60 12.43
CA ILE A 123 12.28 10.25 13.46
C ILE A 123 13.01 11.43 14.10
N ALA A 124 14.23 11.21 14.61
CA ALA A 124 14.95 12.21 15.37
C ALA A 124 15.63 13.24 14.45
N ASP A 125 16.32 12.77 13.42
CA ASP A 125 17.07 13.63 12.50
C ASP A 125 16.17 14.21 11.38
N GLY A 126 14.98 13.65 11.19
CA GLY A 126 14.01 14.12 10.20
C GLY A 126 14.51 13.99 8.76
N CYS A 127 15.34 13.00 8.45
CA CYS A 127 15.86 12.77 7.11
C CYS A 127 14.73 12.50 6.12
N ARG A 128 14.67 13.30 5.04
CA ARG A 128 13.62 13.18 4.02
C ARG A 128 13.91 12.12 2.96
N LEU A 129 15.16 11.73 2.80
CA LEU A 129 15.60 10.69 1.86
C LEU A 129 16.66 9.82 2.53
N ILE A 130 16.43 8.52 2.54
CA ILE A 130 17.37 7.52 3.04
C ILE A 130 17.55 6.46 1.98
N ALA A 131 18.79 6.16 1.63
CA ALA A 131 19.12 5.11 0.68
C ALA A 131 19.81 3.93 1.40
N LEU A 132 19.22 2.73 1.27
CA LEU A 132 19.84 1.49 1.75
C LEU A 132 20.69 0.89 0.65
N LEU A 133 22.00 1.01 0.78
CA LEU A 133 22.98 0.52 -0.19
C LEU A 133 23.64 -0.78 0.30
N GLY A 134 24.01 -1.64 -0.62
CA GLY A 134 24.70 -2.91 -0.33
C GLY A 134 24.47 -3.96 -1.40
N MET A 135 25.22 -5.05 -1.33
CA MET A 135 25.13 -6.17 -2.29
C MET A 135 23.75 -6.83 -2.29
N GLY A 136 23.45 -7.52 -3.38
CA GLY A 136 22.25 -8.39 -3.46
C GLY A 136 22.24 -9.43 -2.33
N GLY A 137 21.06 -9.75 -1.80
CA GLY A 137 20.90 -10.75 -0.74
C GLY A 137 21.27 -10.30 0.68
N MET A 138 21.81 -9.10 0.90
CA MET A 138 22.18 -8.61 2.25
C MET A 138 20.99 -8.25 3.15
N GLY A 139 19.75 -8.41 2.69
CA GLY A 139 18.55 -8.17 3.48
C GLY A 139 18.07 -6.71 3.52
N LYS A 140 18.47 -5.85 2.57
CA LYS A 140 18.00 -4.45 2.49
C LYS A 140 16.47 -4.32 2.52
N THR A 141 15.79 -5.09 1.68
CA THR A 141 14.33 -5.14 1.61
C THR A 141 13.71 -5.55 2.95
N ALA A 142 14.29 -6.53 3.64
CA ALA A 142 13.81 -6.98 4.95
C ALA A 142 14.00 -5.91 6.04
N VAL A 143 15.13 -5.22 6.04
CA VAL A 143 15.41 -4.11 6.98
C VAL A 143 14.44 -2.95 6.72
N ALA A 144 14.22 -2.57 5.45
CA ALA A 144 13.26 -1.52 5.09
C ALA A 144 11.83 -1.86 5.53
N ALA A 145 11.37 -3.09 5.27
CA ALA A 145 10.05 -3.55 5.68
C ALA A 145 9.91 -3.58 7.22
N LYS A 146 10.96 -4.05 7.93
CA LYS A 146 10.94 -4.11 9.39
C LYS A 146 10.88 -2.73 10.02
N VAL A 147 11.71 -1.78 9.58
CA VAL A 147 11.68 -0.42 10.13
C VAL A 147 10.35 0.29 9.81
N ALA A 148 9.82 0.12 8.60
CA ALA A 148 8.52 0.68 8.23
C ALA A 148 7.38 0.12 9.10
N THR A 149 7.41 -1.20 9.38
CA THR A 149 6.44 -1.83 10.29
C THR A 149 6.55 -1.29 11.72
N GLN A 150 7.76 -1.05 12.21
CA GLN A 150 7.98 -0.49 13.56
C GLN A 150 7.52 0.96 13.68
N LEU A 151 7.65 1.74 12.61
CA LEU A 151 7.33 3.16 12.59
C LEU A 151 5.92 3.49 12.05
N GLN A 152 5.07 2.49 11.83
CA GLN A 152 3.75 2.74 11.22
C GLN A 152 2.84 3.68 12.05
N SER A 153 3.05 3.78 13.36
CA SER A 153 2.32 4.72 14.22
C SER A 153 2.77 6.18 14.05
N GLU A 154 3.93 6.41 13.45
CA GLU A 154 4.54 7.73 13.30
C GLU A 154 4.15 8.45 11.99
N PHE A 155 3.44 7.75 11.10
CA PHE A 155 3.07 8.25 9.78
C PHE A 155 1.56 8.17 9.55
N ASP A 156 1.03 9.14 8.82
CA ASP A 156 -0.36 9.13 8.37
C ASP A 156 -0.56 8.20 7.18
N TYR A 157 0.47 8.07 6.36
CA TYR A 157 0.47 7.23 5.16
C TYR A 157 1.77 6.47 5.02
N ILE A 158 1.67 5.18 4.71
CA ILE A 158 2.81 4.34 4.34
C ILE A 158 2.49 3.64 3.03
N ILE A 159 3.38 3.75 2.05
CA ILE A 159 3.21 3.08 0.77
C ILE A 159 4.51 2.41 0.34
N TRP A 160 4.41 1.12 0.00
CA TRP A 160 5.49 0.32 -0.58
C TRP A 160 5.27 0.14 -2.07
N ARG A 161 6.32 0.37 -2.87
CA ARG A 161 6.32 0.06 -4.31
C ARG A 161 7.58 -0.67 -4.70
N SER A 162 7.41 -1.78 -5.41
CA SER A 162 8.51 -2.52 -6.03
C SER A 162 8.78 -1.95 -7.42
N LEU A 163 10.04 -1.61 -7.68
CA LEU A 163 10.50 -1.11 -8.98
C LEU A 163 11.19 -2.19 -9.80
N ARG A 164 11.16 -3.47 -9.35
CA ARG A 164 11.88 -4.60 -9.97
C ARG A 164 11.54 -4.83 -11.43
N HIS A 165 10.34 -4.46 -11.86
CA HIS A 165 9.89 -4.60 -13.25
C HIS A 165 10.05 -3.29 -14.04
N SER A 166 10.86 -2.36 -13.56
CA SER A 166 11.11 -1.05 -14.21
C SER A 166 9.83 -0.36 -14.68
N PRO A 167 8.82 -0.17 -13.79
CA PRO A 167 7.58 0.46 -14.20
C PRO A 167 7.84 1.90 -14.68
N PRO A 168 7.14 2.37 -15.72
CA PRO A 168 7.27 3.76 -16.19
C PRO A 168 6.97 4.77 -15.07
N LEU A 169 7.75 5.84 -14.98
CA LEU A 169 7.58 6.89 -13.96
C LEU A 169 6.14 7.40 -13.85
N LYS A 170 5.46 7.58 -14.98
CA LYS A 170 4.06 8.01 -15.03
C LYS A 170 3.11 7.06 -14.31
N ILE A 171 3.39 5.76 -14.35
CA ILE A 171 2.59 4.75 -13.65
C ILE A 171 2.81 4.86 -12.14
N ILE A 172 4.07 4.95 -11.69
CA ILE A 172 4.42 5.13 -10.27
C ILE A 172 3.77 6.40 -9.71
N LEU A 173 3.93 7.53 -10.41
CA LEU A 173 3.34 8.80 -9.98
C LEU A 173 1.82 8.72 -9.87
N ARG A 174 1.15 8.10 -10.84
CA ARG A 174 -0.30 7.91 -10.79
C ARG A 174 -0.74 7.06 -9.60
N GLU A 175 -0.02 5.96 -9.32
CA GLU A 175 -0.31 5.11 -8.16
C GLU A 175 -0.13 5.85 -6.84
N LEU A 176 0.95 6.63 -6.71
CA LEU A 176 1.21 7.45 -5.52
C LEU A 176 0.13 8.51 -5.34
N VAL A 177 -0.17 9.27 -6.39
CA VAL A 177 -1.23 10.30 -6.33
C VAL A 177 -2.57 9.68 -5.98
N SER A 178 -2.96 8.57 -6.63
CA SER A 178 -4.21 7.85 -6.34
C SER A 178 -4.29 7.36 -4.89
N PHE A 179 -3.18 6.90 -4.32
CA PHE A 179 -3.12 6.47 -2.93
C PHE A 179 -3.32 7.64 -1.95
N PHE A 180 -2.64 8.77 -2.16
CA PHE A 180 -2.72 9.91 -1.26
C PHE A 180 -3.99 10.75 -1.41
N SER A 181 -4.63 10.75 -2.60
CA SER A 181 -5.83 11.54 -2.90
C SER A 181 -7.15 10.78 -2.75
N TYR A 182 -7.14 9.58 -2.13
CA TYR A 182 -8.31 8.71 -2.02
C TYR A 182 -9.04 8.48 -3.36
N GLN A 183 -8.29 8.35 -4.45
CA GLN A 183 -8.80 8.13 -5.81
C GLN A 183 -9.55 9.32 -6.47
N GLU A 184 -9.59 10.48 -5.86
CA GLU A 184 -10.24 11.66 -6.45
C GLU A 184 -9.48 12.23 -7.66
N CYS A 185 -8.21 11.81 -7.89
CA CYS A 185 -7.38 12.30 -8.97
C CYS A 185 -6.84 11.17 -9.85
N THR A 186 -7.26 11.15 -11.12
CA THR A 186 -6.82 10.15 -12.11
C THR A 186 -5.55 10.56 -12.89
N GLN A 187 -5.12 11.81 -12.81
CA GLN A 187 -3.93 12.30 -13.49
C GLN A 187 -2.76 12.37 -12.51
N GLY A 188 -1.72 11.58 -12.77
CA GLY A 188 -0.49 11.51 -11.95
C GLY A 188 0.40 12.72 -12.18
N GLU A 189 0.02 13.88 -11.69
CA GLU A 189 0.83 15.10 -11.73
C GLU A 189 1.75 15.19 -10.52
N LEU A 190 3.02 15.47 -10.76
CA LEU A 190 4.03 15.60 -9.71
C LEU A 190 3.67 16.72 -8.71
N SER A 191 3.06 17.82 -9.17
CA SER A 191 2.59 18.91 -8.33
C SER A 191 1.60 18.46 -7.26
N LYS A 192 0.65 17.62 -7.62
CA LYS A 192 -0.35 17.05 -6.69
C LYS A 192 0.29 16.12 -5.67
N LEU A 193 1.23 15.27 -6.09
CA LEU A 193 1.98 14.44 -5.17
C LEU A 193 2.71 15.28 -4.12
N VAL A 194 3.42 16.32 -4.56
CA VAL A 194 4.15 17.22 -3.65
C VAL A 194 3.19 17.93 -2.67
N GLU A 195 2.01 18.32 -3.12
CA GLU A 195 0.99 18.93 -2.27
C GLU A 195 0.51 17.96 -1.19
N CYS A 196 0.17 16.72 -1.55
CA CYS A 196 -0.22 15.67 -0.60
C CYS A 196 0.88 15.40 0.44
N LEU A 197 2.14 15.30 -0.01
CA LEU A 197 3.29 15.05 0.86
C LEU A 197 3.59 16.20 1.84
N ARG A 198 3.20 17.44 1.51
CA ARG A 198 3.32 18.59 2.42
C ARG A 198 2.25 18.62 3.51
N GLN A 199 1.10 18.02 3.25
CA GLN A 199 -0.06 18.07 4.15
C GLN A 199 -0.06 16.97 5.21
N SER A 200 0.75 15.92 5.04
CA SER A 200 0.70 14.71 5.87
C SER A 200 2.09 14.11 6.06
N ARG A 201 2.27 13.37 7.17
CA ARG A 201 3.50 12.59 7.37
C ARG A 201 3.42 11.30 6.56
N CYS A 202 4.18 11.23 5.48
CA CYS A 202 4.15 10.12 4.54
C CYS A 202 5.49 9.38 4.53
N LEU A 203 5.46 8.05 4.53
CA LEU A 203 6.61 7.19 4.31
C LEU A 203 6.43 6.44 2.99
N ILE A 204 7.26 6.76 2.00
CA ILE A 204 7.28 6.08 0.70
C ILE A 204 8.49 5.18 0.66
N ILE A 205 8.29 3.89 0.43
CA ILE A 205 9.36 2.91 0.28
C ILE A 205 9.39 2.44 -1.17
N LEU A 206 10.55 2.62 -1.81
CA LEU A 206 10.81 2.18 -3.17
C LEU A 206 11.86 1.06 -3.14
N ASP A 207 11.45 -0.18 -3.40
CA ASP A 207 12.33 -1.35 -3.42
C ASP A 207 12.78 -1.67 -4.85
N GLY A 208 14.05 -2.04 -5.03
CA GLY A 208 14.60 -2.39 -6.33
C GLY A 208 14.93 -1.19 -7.23
N VAL A 209 15.31 -0.04 -6.65
CA VAL A 209 15.65 1.20 -7.38
C VAL A 209 16.76 0.98 -8.41
N GLU A 210 17.66 0.03 -8.18
CA GLU A 210 18.74 -0.30 -9.10
C GLU A 210 18.24 -0.73 -10.49
N THR A 211 17.03 -1.25 -10.60
CA THR A 211 16.49 -1.73 -11.89
C THR A 211 16.12 -0.59 -12.83
N ILE A 212 15.81 0.57 -12.29
CA ILE A 212 15.44 1.77 -13.07
C ILE A 212 16.62 2.69 -13.35
N LEU A 213 17.78 2.46 -12.71
CA LEU A 213 18.99 3.24 -12.94
C LEU A 213 19.71 2.72 -14.18
N LYS A 214 20.23 3.64 -15.00
CA LYS A 214 21.00 3.29 -16.19
C LYS A 214 22.42 2.87 -15.78
N ALA A 215 22.83 1.67 -16.15
CA ALA A 215 24.18 1.19 -15.87
C ALA A 215 25.23 2.12 -16.45
N GLY A 216 26.20 2.53 -15.63
CA GLY A 216 27.32 3.38 -16.04
C GLY A 216 27.03 4.90 -16.15
N CYS A 217 25.81 5.31 -15.84
CA CYS A 217 25.43 6.73 -15.86
C CYS A 217 24.84 7.13 -14.50
N THR A 218 25.64 7.82 -13.70
CA THR A 218 25.16 8.31 -12.39
C THR A 218 24.09 9.40 -12.62
N GLY A 219 22.90 9.19 -12.12
CA GLY A 219 21.81 10.19 -12.15
C GLY A 219 20.86 10.16 -13.35
N TYR A 220 20.98 9.18 -14.25
CA TYR A 220 20.05 9.03 -15.37
C TYR A 220 19.05 7.91 -15.17
N TYR A 221 17.77 8.23 -15.36
CA TYR A 221 16.66 7.27 -15.36
C TYR A 221 16.68 6.43 -16.65
N ARG A 222 16.43 5.14 -16.55
CA ARG A 222 16.26 4.26 -17.70
C ARG A 222 14.92 4.61 -18.35
N SER A 223 14.92 5.24 -19.53
CA SER A 223 13.71 5.40 -20.32
C SER A 223 13.24 4.01 -20.78
N GLY A 224 12.09 3.56 -20.26
CA GLY A 224 11.40 2.38 -20.75
C GLY A 224 10.73 2.65 -22.10
#